data_b2a554576af7d2a5643f897228d7c3a8
#
_entry.id   b2a554576af7d2a5643f897228d7c3a8
#
_cell.length_a   1.000
_cell.length_b   1.000
_cell.length_c   1.000
_cell.angle_alpha   90.00
_cell.angle_beta   90.00
_cell.angle_gamma   90.00
#
_symmetry.space_group_name_H-M   'P 1'
#
loop_
_entity.id
_entity.type
_entity.pdbx_description
1 polymer ?
#
loop_
_entity_poly.entity_id
_entity_poly.type
_entity_poly.pdbx_seq_one_letter_code
_entity_poly.pdbx_strand_id
1 'polypeptide(L)'
;MSICCAIRSVSYTHLDVYKRQDYTYYPEILRPSTGFPAQLPVLLSEYHFYDRKDVEDYLTLLSLIPSCFDSVLDYETNKINEGLFLSDTQADTLIADLNTFCDNSSEHYLITTFRNKVAELPDLTAEEQASYYIENEAAFREYVLPAYEALRDFLVEHKGSGSNSAGLCYFPDGSDYYAALVYDATGSSHSIDELLEMTEKQRKSDLLAINGIAASHPGISLTTDDFPMKDATPEEMLTCLSSAITKDFLPPVSTDFSVRSVDSCMQDSMAPAFYLTAPIDNISHNVIYINPRSHYEGFELFTTLAHEGFPGHLYQTTTTSASGCAPIRSILNYPGYVEGWATYVEMLSYSYAGLPEEKASLLMHNQSALLSLYATADLSIHAKGWTLSDLKDFLSDYGIDNKEAVSEIYDYIVAEPAHYLKYYIGCLEFLQLKDYAKETFGDSYSDKQFHQAVLSIGPAPFDIVKKYLRDYYRQTI
;
A
#
# COMPACT_ATOMS: atom_id res chain seq x y z
N MET A 1 -9.89 -10.07 -22.75
CA MET A 1 -8.46 -9.68 -22.62
C MET A 1 -7.98 -10.34 -21.33
N SER A 2 -6.96 -11.20 -21.37
CA SER A 2 -6.55 -12.02 -20.22
C SER A 2 -6.13 -11.17 -19.04
N ILE A 3 -6.59 -11.48 -17.81
CA ILE A 3 -6.13 -10.90 -16.51
C ILE A 3 -4.60 -11.00 -16.41
N CYS A 4 -3.97 -12.04 -16.95
CA CYS A 4 -2.51 -12.15 -17.09
C CYS A 4 -1.89 -11.02 -17.94
N CYS A 5 -2.65 -10.37 -18.83
CA CYS A 5 -2.17 -9.19 -19.55
C CYS A 5 -2.22 -7.91 -18.72
N ALA A 6 -3.11 -7.81 -17.74
CA ALA A 6 -3.18 -6.64 -16.86
C ALA A 6 -1.98 -6.59 -15.88
N ILE A 7 -1.46 -7.73 -15.44
CA ILE A 7 -0.25 -7.84 -14.62
C ILE A 7 1.03 -7.46 -15.41
N ARG A 8 1.00 -7.56 -16.75
CA ARG A 8 2.07 -7.11 -17.67
C ARG A 8 1.91 -5.68 -18.18
N SER A 9 0.90 -4.94 -17.77
CA SER A 9 0.70 -3.55 -18.20
C SER A 9 1.50 -2.60 -17.31
N VAL A 10 2.78 -2.52 -17.46
CA VAL A 10 3.45 -1.57 -18.29
C VAL A 10 3.59 -0.17 -17.74
N SER A 11 4.73 0.13 -17.20
CA SER A 11 5.36 1.44 -17.39
C SER A 11 6.45 1.31 -18.47
N TYR A 12 6.13 1.62 -19.72
CA TYR A 12 7.10 1.63 -20.82
C TYR A 12 7.65 3.04 -21.04
N THR A 13 8.86 3.29 -20.63
CA THR A 13 9.74 4.21 -21.32
C THR A 13 10.72 3.39 -22.16
N HIS A 14 10.91 3.75 -23.41
CA HIS A 14 11.63 2.97 -24.42
C HIS A 14 13.09 2.59 -24.11
N LEU A 15 13.68 3.14 -23.05
CA LEU A 15 15.06 2.85 -22.62
C LEU A 15 15.17 1.75 -21.58
N ASP A 16 14.08 1.40 -20.90
CA ASP A 16 14.10 0.51 -19.74
C ASP A 16 13.74 -0.94 -20.08
N VAL A 17 13.03 -1.14 -21.19
CA VAL A 17 12.55 -2.46 -21.63
C VAL A 17 13.70 -3.45 -21.84
N TYR A 18 14.84 -3.02 -22.38
CA TYR A 18 15.99 -3.89 -22.63
C TYR A 18 16.74 -4.24 -21.34
N LYS A 19 16.80 -3.32 -20.37
CA LYS A 19 17.42 -3.59 -19.07
C LYS A 19 16.60 -4.50 -18.18
N ARG A 20 15.27 -4.51 -18.34
CA ARG A 20 14.36 -5.35 -17.53
C ARG A 20 14.24 -6.77 -18.04
N GLN A 21 14.69 -7.08 -19.26
CA GLN A 21 14.71 -8.45 -19.78
C GLN A 21 15.65 -9.36 -18.96
N ASP A 22 16.70 -8.79 -18.39
CA ASP A 22 17.65 -9.50 -17.55
C ASP A 22 17.05 -9.86 -16.16
N TYR A 23 15.94 -9.23 -15.76
CA TYR A 23 15.28 -9.43 -14.46
C TYR A 23 13.90 -10.10 -14.58
N THR A 24 13.64 -10.87 -15.62
CA THR A 24 12.31 -11.46 -15.90
C THR A 24 11.80 -12.32 -14.74
N TYR A 25 12.66 -13.02 -14.03
CA TYR A 25 12.32 -13.95 -12.95
C TYR A 25 12.67 -13.43 -11.54
N TYR A 26 13.09 -12.17 -11.39
CA TYR A 26 13.35 -11.55 -10.09
C TYR A 26 12.07 -11.13 -9.34
N PRO A 27 11.01 -10.60 -9.99
CA PRO A 27 9.80 -10.22 -9.29
C PRO A 27 9.22 -11.39 -8.49
N GLU A 28 8.99 -11.17 -7.20
CA GLU A 28 8.31 -12.14 -6.35
C GLU A 28 6.80 -11.94 -6.46
N ILE A 29 6.10 -12.91 -7.06
CA ILE A 29 4.64 -12.87 -7.25
C ILE A 29 3.90 -13.65 -6.16
N LEU A 30 4.65 -14.41 -5.33
CA LEU A 30 4.13 -15.20 -4.22
C LEU A 30 4.41 -14.55 -2.86
N ARG A 31 4.37 -13.21 -2.78
CA ARG A 31 4.53 -12.52 -1.49
C ARG A 31 3.37 -12.86 -0.55
N PRO A 32 3.61 -13.08 0.75
CA PRO A 32 2.57 -13.47 1.68
C PRO A 32 1.41 -12.48 1.77
N SER A 33 1.69 -11.18 1.84
CA SER A 33 0.66 -10.14 2.03
C SER A 33 0.20 -9.47 0.75
N THR A 34 1.11 -9.25 -0.21
CA THR A 34 0.86 -8.46 -1.42
C THR A 34 0.94 -9.27 -2.70
N GLY A 35 1.24 -10.56 -2.60
CA GLY A 35 1.38 -11.45 -3.74
C GLY A 35 0.05 -11.85 -4.36
N PHE A 36 0.14 -12.45 -5.54
CA PHE A 36 -1.02 -12.86 -6.33
C PHE A 36 -2.00 -13.76 -5.56
N PRO A 37 -1.56 -14.79 -4.79
CA PRO A 37 -2.51 -15.66 -4.06
C PRO A 37 -3.28 -14.94 -2.96
N ALA A 38 -2.66 -13.94 -2.31
CA ALA A 38 -3.30 -13.15 -1.27
C ALA A 38 -4.27 -12.12 -1.83
N GLN A 39 -3.93 -11.50 -2.96
CA GLN A 39 -4.71 -10.42 -3.55
C GLN A 39 -5.89 -10.89 -4.41
N LEU A 40 -5.80 -12.06 -5.06
CA LEU A 40 -6.87 -12.56 -5.92
C LEU A 40 -8.20 -12.75 -5.18
N PRO A 41 -8.27 -13.34 -3.98
CA PRO A 41 -9.52 -13.49 -3.25
C PRO A 41 -10.13 -12.14 -2.84
N VAL A 42 -9.29 -11.14 -2.52
CA VAL A 42 -9.75 -9.78 -2.22
C VAL A 42 -10.42 -9.17 -3.44
N LEU A 43 -9.78 -9.24 -4.61
CA LEU A 43 -10.35 -8.74 -5.86
C LEU A 43 -11.66 -9.43 -6.22
N LEU A 44 -11.79 -10.73 -5.98
CA LEU A 44 -13.02 -11.48 -6.19
C LEU A 44 -14.11 -11.09 -5.20
N SER A 45 -13.75 -10.89 -3.93
CA SER A 45 -14.71 -10.47 -2.90
C SER A 45 -15.20 -9.05 -3.11
N GLU A 46 -14.39 -8.16 -3.69
CA GLU A 46 -14.73 -6.77 -3.97
C GLU A 46 -15.33 -6.55 -5.37
N TYR A 47 -15.44 -7.59 -6.20
CA TYR A 47 -16.07 -7.48 -7.53
C TYR A 47 -17.55 -7.08 -7.40
N HIS A 48 -17.93 -5.92 -7.96
CA HIS A 48 -19.29 -5.38 -7.83
C HIS A 48 -20.24 -6.00 -8.84
N PHE A 49 -21.47 -6.31 -8.39
CA PHE A 49 -22.58 -6.74 -9.23
C PHE A 49 -23.58 -5.59 -9.35
N TYR A 50 -23.68 -4.99 -10.54
CA TYR A 50 -24.71 -3.99 -10.87
C TYR A 50 -25.91 -4.64 -11.55
N ASP A 51 -25.68 -5.70 -12.29
CA ASP A 51 -26.70 -6.43 -13.02
C ASP A 51 -26.34 -7.94 -13.18
N ARG A 52 -27.21 -8.66 -13.86
CA ARG A 52 -27.05 -10.09 -14.19
C ARG A 52 -25.74 -10.39 -14.91
N LYS A 53 -25.35 -9.51 -15.81
CA LYS A 53 -24.16 -9.73 -16.64
C LYS A 53 -22.90 -9.76 -15.79
N ASP A 54 -22.81 -8.94 -14.76
CA ASP A 54 -21.67 -8.94 -13.85
C ASP A 54 -21.53 -10.26 -13.09
N VAL A 55 -22.66 -10.89 -12.71
CA VAL A 55 -22.68 -12.23 -12.10
C VAL A 55 -22.15 -13.27 -13.08
N GLU A 56 -22.59 -13.24 -14.33
CA GLU A 56 -22.15 -14.19 -15.38
C GLU A 56 -20.66 -13.97 -15.72
N ASP A 57 -20.22 -12.72 -15.80
CA ASP A 57 -18.82 -12.37 -16.02
C ASP A 57 -17.94 -12.84 -14.85
N TYR A 58 -18.39 -12.69 -13.59
CA TYR A 58 -17.70 -13.19 -12.41
C TYR A 58 -17.53 -14.72 -12.45
N LEU A 59 -18.60 -15.46 -12.74
CA LEU A 59 -18.52 -16.93 -12.87
C LEU A 59 -17.56 -17.35 -13.99
N THR A 60 -17.53 -16.58 -15.07
CA THR A 60 -16.56 -16.79 -16.15
C THR A 60 -15.12 -16.56 -15.67
N LEU A 61 -14.87 -15.52 -14.87
CA LEU A 61 -13.56 -15.25 -14.28
C LEU A 61 -13.09 -16.40 -13.39
N LEU A 62 -13.98 -16.99 -12.57
CA LEU A 62 -13.62 -18.15 -11.76
C LEU A 62 -13.12 -19.32 -12.61
N SER A 63 -13.74 -19.56 -13.76
CA SER A 63 -13.32 -20.63 -14.69
C SER A 63 -11.93 -20.43 -15.31
N LEU A 64 -11.40 -19.22 -15.29
CA LEU A 64 -10.07 -18.88 -15.81
C LEU A 64 -8.95 -19.01 -14.79
N ILE A 65 -9.30 -19.16 -13.51
CA ILE A 65 -8.32 -19.24 -12.40
C ILE A 65 -7.31 -20.37 -12.60
N PRO A 66 -7.69 -21.61 -12.97
CA PRO A 66 -6.72 -22.68 -13.18
C PRO A 66 -5.62 -22.30 -14.16
N SER A 67 -5.99 -21.74 -15.32
CA SER A 67 -5.00 -21.35 -16.34
C SER A 67 -4.10 -20.20 -15.88
N CYS A 68 -4.58 -19.35 -14.97
CA CYS A 68 -3.77 -18.30 -14.37
C CYS A 68 -2.75 -18.90 -13.39
N PHE A 69 -3.17 -19.84 -12.55
CA PHE A 69 -2.28 -20.55 -11.63
C PHE A 69 -1.26 -21.42 -12.38
N ASP A 70 -1.64 -22.08 -13.48
CA ASP A 70 -0.69 -22.79 -14.32
C ASP A 70 0.45 -21.86 -14.80
N SER A 71 0.11 -20.62 -15.18
CA SER A 71 1.10 -19.61 -15.57
C SER A 71 1.98 -19.17 -14.39
N VAL A 72 1.44 -19.13 -13.17
CA VAL A 72 2.21 -18.85 -11.94
C VAL A 72 3.19 -20.00 -11.67
N LEU A 73 2.74 -21.24 -11.74
CA LEU A 73 3.58 -22.41 -11.51
C LEU A 73 4.72 -22.53 -12.55
N ASP A 74 4.42 -22.22 -13.82
CA ASP A 74 5.43 -22.15 -14.88
C ASP A 74 6.48 -21.05 -14.58
N TYR A 75 6.04 -19.89 -14.11
CA TYR A 75 6.93 -18.80 -13.73
C TYR A 75 7.83 -19.20 -12.55
N GLU A 76 7.27 -19.79 -11.49
CA GLU A 76 8.03 -20.23 -10.32
C GLU A 76 8.98 -21.40 -10.66
N THR A 77 8.59 -22.30 -11.57
CA THR A 77 9.48 -23.33 -12.08
C THR A 77 10.72 -22.72 -12.76
N ASN A 78 10.54 -21.65 -13.53
CA ASN A 78 11.66 -20.94 -14.14
C ASN A 78 12.52 -20.24 -13.07
N LYS A 79 11.92 -19.64 -12.02
CA LYS A 79 12.68 -19.09 -10.88
C LYS A 79 13.54 -20.13 -10.18
N ILE A 80 13.04 -21.35 -10.00
CA ILE A 80 13.81 -22.47 -9.45
C ILE A 80 15.04 -22.76 -10.34
N ASN A 81 14.84 -22.85 -11.66
CA ASN A 81 15.92 -23.12 -12.61
C ASN A 81 16.99 -22.02 -12.62
N GLU A 82 16.63 -20.78 -12.38
CA GLU A 82 17.53 -19.63 -12.31
C GLU A 82 18.11 -19.41 -10.88
N GLY A 83 17.71 -20.23 -9.90
CA GLY A 83 18.16 -20.10 -8.50
C GLY A 83 17.60 -18.89 -7.77
N LEU A 84 16.43 -18.39 -8.19
CA LEU A 84 15.75 -17.20 -7.67
C LEU A 84 14.50 -17.55 -6.87
N PHE A 85 14.29 -18.82 -6.53
CA PHE A 85 13.12 -19.25 -5.79
C PHE A 85 13.13 -18.72 -4.35
N LEU A 86 11.94 -18.55 -3.78
CA LEU A 86 11.72 -18.04 -2.43
C LEU A 86 12.39 -18.93 -1.35
N SER A 87 12.67 -18.34 -0.20
CA SER A 87 13.28 -19.03 0.93
C SER A 87 12.30 -20.01 1.60
N ASP A 88 12.84 -20.94 2.39
CA ASP A 88 12.03 -21.90 3.15
C ASP A 88 11.07 -21.21 4.13
N THR A 89 11.50 -20.11 4.77
CA THR A 89 10.65 -19.32 5.67
C THR A 89 9.45 -18.72 4.94
N GLN A 90 9.69 -18.14 3.76
CA GLN A 90 8.60 -17.60 2.93
C GLN A 90 7.68 -18.71 2.42
N ALA A 91 8.25 -19.86 2.00
CA ALA A 91 7.47 -21.03 1.60
C ALA A 91 6.57 -21.54 2.74
N ASP A 92 7.10 -21.64 3.96
CA ASP A 92 6.33 -22.08 5.14
C ASP A 92 5.16 -21.14 5.45
N THR A 93 5.38 -19.84 5.40
CA THR A 93 4.32 -18.85 5.59
C THR A 93 3.22 -19.00 4.54
N LEU A 94 3.59 -19.05 3.27
CA LEU A 94 2.63 -19.22 2.17
C LEU A 94 1.87 -20.54 2.25
N ILE A 95 2.54 -21.65 2.58
CA ILE A 95 1.90 -22.95 2.77
C ILE A 95 0.87 -22.91 3.91
N ALA A 96 1.18 -22.20 5.00
CA ALA A 96 0.24 -22.02 6.11
C ALA A 96 -1.00 -21.21 5.70
N ASP A 97 -0.82 -20.11 4.96
CA ASP A 97 -1.89 -19.28 4.44
C ASP A 97 -2.77 -20.03 3.44
N LEU A 98 -2.15 -20.80 2.53
CA LEU A 98 -2.86 -21.62 1.55
C LEU A 98 -3.64 -22.77 2.23
N ASN A 99 -3.11 -23.37 3.28
CA ASN A 99 -3.85 -24.35 4.08
C ASN A 99 -5.08 -23.71 4.70
N THR A 100 -4.94 -22.52 5.31
CA THR A 100 -6.06 -21.78 5.91
C THR A 100 -7.13 -21.46 4.86
N PHE A 101 -6.73 -21.03 3.66
CA PHE A 101 -7.65 -20.78 2.55
C PHE A 101 -8.41 -22.05 2.12
N CYS A 102 -7.71 -23.18 1.99
CA CYS A 102 -8.29 -24.44 1.50
C CYS A 102 -9.17 -25.14 2.55
N ASP A 103 -8.87 -25.01 3.85
CA ASP A 103 -9.56 -25.74 4.93
C ASP A 103 -11.01 -25.29 5.14
N ASN A 104 -11.35 -24.05 4.79
CA ASN A 104 -12.68 -23.45 4.96
C ASN A 104 -13.63 -23.69 3.77
N SER A 105 -13.40 -24.73 2.98
CA SER A 105 -14.05 -24.97 1.69
C SER A 105 -15.59 -25.09 1.69
N SER A 106 -16.24 -25.40 2.84
CA SER A 106 -17.70 -25.57 2.92
C SER A 106 -18.46 -24.26 3.19
N GLU A 107 -17.84 -23.31 3.88
CA GLU A 107 -18.39 -21.99 4.23
C GLU A 107 -17.42 -20.88 3.83
N HIS A 108 -16.72 -21.09 2.74
CA HIS A 108 -15.69 -20.15 2.29
C HIS A 108 -16.30 -18.77 2.04
N TYR A 109 -15.58 -17.73 2.47
CA TYR A 109 -16.09 -16.35 2.40
C TYR A 109 -16.42 -15.90 0.96
N LEU A 110 -15.69 -16.35 -0.06
CA LEU A 110 -16.03 -16.06 -1.46
C LEU A 110 -17.42 -16.57 -1.84
N ILE A 111 -17.85 -17.72 -1.29
CA ILE A 111 -19.20 -18.26 -1.49
C ILE A 111 -20.24 -17.39 -0.77
N THR A 112 -19.95 -17.02 0.48
CA THR A 112 -20.85 -16.21 1.30
C THR A 112 -20.99 -14.79 0.75
N THR A 113 -19.88 -14.14 0.39
CA THR A 113 -19.86 -12.79 -0.19
C THR A 113 -20.62 -12.75 -1.53
N PHE A 114 -20.41 -13.76 -2.37
CA PHE A 114 -21.15 -13.87 -3.63
C PHE A 114 -22.67 -13.96 -3.38
N ARG A 115 -23.10 -14.81 -2.45
CA ARG A 115 -24.55 -14.96 -2.11
C ARG A 115 -25.14 -13.64 -1.63
N ASN A 116 -24.44 -12.91 -0.76
CA ASN A 116 -24.89 -11.63 -0.25
C ASN A 116 -25.07 -10.61 -1.39
N LYS A 117 -24.09 -10.49 -2.30
CA LYS A 117 -24.14 -9.56 -3.43
C LYS A 117 -25.26 -9.91 -4.43
N VAL A 118 -25.43 -11.18 -4.76
CA VAL A 118 -26.52 -11.64 -5.64
C VAL A 118 -27.89 -11.37 -5.02
N ALA A 119 -28.02 -11.51 -3.68
CA ALA A 119 -29.27 -11.21 -2.97
C ALA A 119 -29.67 -9.73 -3.02
N GLU A 120 -28.72 -8.83 -3.21
CA GLU A 120 -28.94 -7.38 -3.32
C GLU A 120 -29.43 -6.95 -4.72
N LEU A 121 -29.32 -7.81 -5.75
CA LEU A 121 -29.73 -7.48 -7.10
C LEU A 121 -31.26 -7.51 -7.26
N PRO A 122 -31.90 -6.35 -7.56
CA PRO A 122 -33.36 -6.24 -7.56
C PRO A 122 -34.05 -6.98 -8.71
N ASP A 123 -33.34 -7.23 -9.79
CA ASP A 123 -33.89 -7.79 -11.02
C ASP A 123 -33.78 -9.31 -11.13
N LEU A 124 -33.33 -9.99 -10.05
CA LEU A 124 -33.24 -11.45 -10.01
C LEU A 124 -34.37 -12.06 -9.20
N THR A 125 -35.01 -13.08 -9.76
CA THR A 125 -35.97 -13.92 -9.04
C THR A 125 -35.26 -14.83 -8.03
N ALA A 126 -35.98 -15.29 -7.00
CA ALA A 126 -35.43 -16.24 -6.03
C ALA A 126 -34.92 -17.54 -6.65
N GLU A 127 -35.52 -18.00 -7.75
CA GLU A 127 -35.08 -19.18 -8.50
C GLU A 127 -33.76 -18.93 -9.22
N GLU A 128 -33.60 -17.77 -9.84
CA GLU A 128 -32.35 -17.36 -10.51
C GLU A 128 -31.22 -17.17 -9.51
N GLN A 129 -31.49 -16.50 -8.36
CA GLN A 129 -30.52 -16.38 -7.27
C GLN A 129 -30.06 -17.75 -6.77
N ALA A 130 -31.00 -18.70 -6.55
CA ALA A 130 -30.65 -20.06 -6.13
C ALA A 130 -29.80 -20.81 -7.19
N SER A 131 -30.06 -20.58 -8.49
CA SER A 131 -29.23 -21.14 -9.57
C SER A 131 -27.79 -20.60 -9.48
N TYR A 132 -27.64 -19.28 -9.39
CA TYR A 132 -26.31 -18.65 -9.28
C TYR A 132 -25.53 -19.09 -8.03
N TYR A 133 -26.20 -19.32 -6.91
CA TYR A 133 -25.54 -19.86 -5.70
C TYR A 133 -24.93 -21.24 -5.94
N ILE A 134 -25.71 -22.13 -6.62
CA ILE A 134 -25.22 -23.47 -6.96
C ILE A 134 -24.07 -23.40 -7.97
N GLU A 135 -24.20 -22.55 -8.99
CA GLU A 135 -23.16 -22.35 -10.01
C GLU A 135 -21.86 -21.80 -9.41
N ASN A 136 -21.95 -20.81 -8.50
CA ASN A 136 -20.77 -20.25 -7.83
C ASN A 136 -20.10 -21.29 -6.92
N GLU A 137 -20.87 -22.04 -6.13
CA GLU A 137 -20.31 -23.08 -5.27
C GLU A 137 -19.65 -24.20 -6.09
N ALA A 138 -20.24 -24.58 -7.22
CA ALA A 138 -19.65 -25.53 -8.14
C ALA A 138 -18.37 -24.99 -8.78
N ALA A 139 -18.37 -23.72 -9.26
CA ALA A 139 -17.20 -23.08 -9.84
C ALA A 139 -16.06 -22.91 -8.83
N PHE A 140 -16.37 -22.55 -7.59
CA PHE A 140 -15.37 -22.48 -6.52
C PHE A 140 -14.69 -23.84 -6.30
N ARG A 141 -15.48 -24.92 -6.19
CA ARG A 141 -14.96 -26.28 -5.95
C ARG A 141 -14.23 -26.88 -7.15
N GLU A 142 -14.64 -26.51 -8.37
CA GLU A 142 -14.05 -27.05 -9.61
C GLU A 142 -12.81 -26.28 -10.05
N TYR A 143 -12.76 -24.95 -9.85
CA TYR A 143 -11.72 -24.10 -10.43
C TYR A 143 -10.85 -23.43 -9.36
N VAL A 144 -11.45 -22.85 -8.32
CA VAL A 144 -10.68 -22.02 -7.35
C VAL A 144 -9.90 -22.91 -6.40
N LEU A 145 -10.60 -23.77 -5.67
CA LEU A 145 -9.99 -24.61 -4.63
C LEU A 145 -8.85 -25.49 -5.18
N PRO A 146 -9.02 -26.22 -6.30
CA PRO A 146 -7.93 -27.04 -6.84
C PRO A 146 -6.71 -26.23 -7.32
N ALA A 147 -6.91 -24.99 -7.77
CA ALA A 147 -5.79 -24.12 -8.16
C ALA A 147 -4.94 -23.71 -6.95
N TYR A 148 -5.57 -23.36 -5.83
CA TYR A 148 -4.88 -23.06 -4.57
C TYR A 148 -4.20 -24.30 -3.97
N GLU A 149 -4.86 -25.45 -4.03
CA GLU A 149 -4.26 -26.74 -3.62
C GLU A 149 -3.03 -27.07 -4.46
N ALA A 150 -3.09 -26.89 -5.78
CA ALA A 150 -1.96 -27.14 -6.67
C ALA A 150 -0.76 -26.22 -6.36
N LEU A 151 -1.02 -24.95 -6.06
CA LEU A 151 0.04 -24.03 -5.64
C LEU A 151 0.65 -24.44 -4.30
N ARG A 152 -0.18 -24.81 -3.32
CA ARG A 152 0.29 -25.34 -2.02
C ARG A 152 1.19 -26.56 -2.21
N ASP A 153 0.71 -27.53 -2.99
CA ASP A 153 1.44 -28.78 -3.22
C ASP A 153 2.76 -28.54 -3.97
N PHE A 154 2.76 -27.61 -4.93
CA PHE A 154 3.98 -27.14 -5.59
C PHE A 154 4.99 -26.55 -4.60
N LEU A 155 4.56 -25.68 -3.69
CA LEU A 155 5.44 -25.10 -2.67
C LEU A 155 6.00 -26.15 -1.73
N VAL A 156 5.17 -27.13 -1.32
CA VAL A 156 5.62 -28.27 -0.48
C VAL A 156 6.67 -29.11 -1.20
N GLU A 157 6.48 -29.40 -2.49
CA GLU A 157 7.42 -30.19 -3.30
C GLU A 157 8.75 -29.48 -3.50
N HIS A 158 8.72 -28.16 -3.72
CA HIS A 158 9.91 -27.37 -4.08
C HIS A 158 10.54 -26.63 -2.89
N LYS A 159 10.01 -26.74 -1.68
CA LYS A 159 10.64 -26.22 -0.48
C LYS A 159 12.07 -26.78 -0.36
N GLY A 160 13.04 -25.94 -0.04
CA GLY A 160 14.47 -26.28 -0.03
C GLY A 160 15.20 -25.99 -1.35
N SER A 161 14.47 -25.51 -2.38
CA SER A 161 15.09 -25.08 -3.64
C SER A 161 15.58 -23.63 -3.60
N GLY A 162 15.18 -22.85 -2.58
CA GLY A 162 15.64 -21.48 -2.41
C GLY A 162 17.11 -21.40 -2.06
N SER A 163 17.83 -20.51 -2.75
CA SER A 163 19.27 -20.31 -2.55
C SER A 163 19.62 -19.16 -1.61
N ASN A 164 18.62 -18.29 -1.30
CA ASN A 164 18.81 -17.07 -0.53
C ASN A 164 17.65 -16.84 0.45
N SER A 165 17.99 -16.62 1.71
CA SER A 165 17.03 -16.27 2.79
C SER A 165 17.30 -14.87 3.37
N ALA A 166 17.99 -14.02 2.62
CA ALA A 166 18.43 -12.69 3.03
C ALA A 166 18.06 -11.64 1.97
N GLY A 167 18.70 -10.48 2.01
CA GLY A 167 18.43 -9.40 1.07
C GLY A 167 18.70 -9.75 -0.40
N LEU A 168 18.09 -9.00 -1.31
CA LEU A 168 18.21 -9.23 -2.77
C LEU A 168 19.65 -9.16 -3.28
N CYS A 169 20.54 -8.40 -2.63
CA CYS A 169 21.97 -8.28 -3.00
C CYS A 169 22.73 -9.60 -2.97
N TYR A 170 22.19 -10.65 -2.37
CA TYR A 170 22.80 -11.98 -2.37
C TYR A 170 22.42 -12.83 -3.60
N PHE A 171 21.47 -12.37 -4.42
CA PHE A 171 21.24 -12.94 -5.75
C PHE A 171 22.22 -12.37 -6.78
N PRO A 172 22.55 -13.08 -7.86
CA PRO A 172 23.26 -12.50 -9.00
C PRO A 172 22.52 -11.23 -9.46
N ASP A 173 23.26 -10.14 -9.74
CA ASP A 173 22.69 -8.83 -10.15
C ASP A 173 21.56 -8.28 -9.25
N GLY A 174 21.36 -8.86 -8.07
CA GLY A 174 20.27 -8.54 -7.15
C GLY A 174 20.33 -7.11 -6.64
N SER A 175 21.50 -6.51 -6.49
CA SER A 175 21.65 -5.09 -6.12
C SER A 175 21.16 -4.16 -7.22
N ASP A 176 21.41 -4.48 -8.48
CA ASP A 176 20.95 -3.68 -9.63
C ASP A 176 19.44 -3.84 -9.82
N TYR A 177 18.92 -5.06 -9.64
CA TYR A 177 17.49 -5.31 -9.61
C TYR A 177 16.81 -4.50 -8.48
N TYR A 178 17.38 -4.53 -7.27
CA TYR A 178 16.81 -3.78 -6.14
C TYR A 178 16.79 -2.27 -6.40
N ALA A 179 17.84 -1.72 -6.99
CA ALA A 179 17.85 -0.30 -7.36
C ALA A 179 16.73 0.06 -8.36
N ALA A 180 16.47 -0.82 -9.34
CA ALA A 180 15.35 -0.64 -10.26
C ALA A 180 13.98 -0.77 -9.54
N LEU A 181 13.85 -1.72 -8.62
CA LEU A 181 12.65 -1.92 -7.80
C LEU A 181 12.37 -0.68 -6.92
N VAL A 182 13.41 -0.11 -6.29
CA VAL A 182 13.29 1.12 -5.48
C VAL A 182 12.79 2.27 -6.32
N TYR A 183 13.33 2.46 -7.53
CA TYR A 183 12.82 3.49 -8.45
C TYR A 183 11.33 3.27 -8.79
N ASP A 184 10.95 2.04 -9.11
CA ASP A 184 9.55 1.70 -9.44
C ASP A 184 8.61 1.91 -8.25
N ALA A 185 9.05 1.52 -7.05
CA ALA A 185 8.27 1.65 -5.83
C ALA A 185 8.13 3.10 -5.36
N THR A 186 9.20 3.88 -5.46
CA THR A 186 9.25 5.23 -4.87
C THR A 186 9.02 6.36 -5.88
N GLY A 187 9.32 6.15 -7.16
CA GLY A 187 9.38 7.22 -8.16
C GLY A 187 10.50 8.23 -7.94
N SER A 188 11.45 7.94 -7.04
CA SER A 188 12.59 8.78 -6.73
C SER A 188 13.77 8.47 -7.67
N SER A 189 14.41 9.50 -8.19
CA SER A 189 15.61 9.35 -9.04
C SER A 189 16.92 9.33 -8.23
N HIS A 190 16.86 9.38 -6.91
CA HIS A 190 18.01 9.28 -6.04
C HIS A 190 18.60 7.87 -6.03
N SER A 191 19.91 7.77 -5.92
CA SER A 191 20.61 6.50 -5.69
C SER A 191 20.32 5.96 -4.28
N ILE A 192 20.57 4.67 -4.07
CA ILE A 192 20.41 4.02 -2.74
C ILE A 192 21.20 4.78 -1.66
N ASP A 193 22.41 5.23 -1.95
CA ASP A 193 23.24 5.97 -0.99
C ASP A 193 22.65 7.35 -0.66
N GLU A 194 22.13 8.05 -1.65
CA GLU A 194 21.44 9.33 -1.44
C GLU A 194 20.14 9.14 -0.64
N LEU A 195 19.39 8.05 -0.89
CA LEU A 195 18.20 7.72 -0.11
C LEU A 195 18.55 7.41 1.35
N LEU A 196 19.62 6.66 1.61
CA LEU A 196 20.12 6.42 2.97
C LEU A 196 20.53 7.71 3.67
N GLU A 197 21.24 8.60 2.98
CA GLU A 197 21.61 9.92 3.52
C GLU A 197 20.37 10.78 3.82
N MET A 198 19.39 10.76 2.94
CA MET A 198 18.13 11.49 3.09
C MET A 198 17.33 11.00 4.30
N THR A 199 17.19 9.69 4.48
CA THR A 199 16.51 9.11 5.64
C THR A 199 17.25 9.40 6.95
N GLU A 200 18.57 9.27 6.96
CA GLU A 200 19.40 9.58 8.14
C GLU A 200 19.32 11.05 8.53
N LYS A 201 19.37 11.95 7.55
CA LYS A 201 19.26 13.41 7.78
C LYS A 201 17.91 13.76 8.39
N GLN A 202 16.81 13.21 7.86
CA GLN A 202 15.48 13.47 8.42
C GLN A 202 15.36 12.89 9.84
N ARG A 203 15.79 11.66 10.07
CA ARG A 203 15.79 11.04 11.42
C ARG A 203 16.56 11.87 12.43
N LYS A 204 17.73 12.37 12.07
CA LYS A 204 18.51 13.27 12.96
C LYS A 204 17.74 14.55 13.28
N SER A 205 17.06 15.13 12.30
CA SER A 205 16.22 16.31 12.49
C SER A 205 15.06 16.02 13.45
N ASP A 206 14.38 14.88 13.26
CA ASP A 206 13.25 14.45 14.10
C ASP A 206 13.70 14.21 15.54
N LEU A 207 14.80 13.51 15.76
CA LEU A 207 15.36 13.29 17.10
C LEU A 207 15.78 14.58 17.80
N LEU A 208 16.31 15.56 17.06
CA LEU A 208 16.62 16.89 17.61
C LEU A 208 15.35 17.62 18.03
N ALA A 209 14.28 17.55 17.22
CA ALA A 209 12.99 18.15 17.53
C ALA A 209 12.36 17.48 18.79
N ILE A 210 12.34 16.16 18.84
CA ILE A 210 11.86 15.36 19.98
C ILE A 210 12.59 15.77 21.28
N ASN A 211 13.93 15.82 21.24
CA ASN A 211 14.74 16.18 22.38
C ASN A 211 14.51 17.65 22.82
N GLY A 212 14.33 18.56 21.87
CA GLY A 212 14.01 19.97 22.12
C GLY A 212 12.65 20.13 22.80
N ILE A 213 11.63 19.42 22.31
CA ILE A 213 10.29 19.42 22.90
C ILE A 213 10.31 18.82 24.30
N ALA A 214 10.94 17.67 24.51
CA ALA A 214 11.05 17.02 25.80
C ALA A 214 11.79 17.89 26.84
N ALA A 215 12.82 18.61 26.41
CA ALA A 215 13.56 19.53 27.30
C ALA A 215 12.75 20.76 27.70
N SER A 216 11.93 21.31 26.78
CA SER A 216 11.10 22.50 27.03
C SER A 216 9.77 22.19 27.73
N HIS A 217 9.28 20.95 27.63
CA HIS A 217 8.02 20.47 28.19
C HIS A 217 8.24 19.23 29.08
N PRO A 218 8.84 19.37 30.26
CA PRO A 218 9.06 18.23 31.14
C PRO A 218 7.74 17.54 31.52
N GLY A 219 7.66 16.23 31.27
CA GLY A 219 6.47 15.43 31.52
C GLY A 219 5.56 15.23 30.31
N ILE A 220 5.89 15.81 29.15
CA ILE A 220 5.22 15.44 27.88
C ILE A 220 5.47 13.97 27.58
N SER A 221 4.45 13.28 27.08
CA SER A 221 4.53 11.84 26.78
C SER A 221 3.97 11.54 25.40
N LEU A 222 4.25 10.36 24.89
CA LEU A 222 3.69 9.86 23.62
C LEU A 222 2.27 9.26 23.76
N THR A 223 1.69 9.22 24.98
CA THR A 223 0.33 8.72 25.18
C THR A 223 -0.69 9.65 24.53
N THR A 224 -1.77 9.11 24.02
CA THR A 224 -2.84 9.85 23.31
C THR A 224 -4.17 9.82 24.05
N ASP A 225 -4.16 9.53 25.35
CA ASP A 225 -5.35 9.46 26.20
C ASP A 225 -6.15 10.79 26.25
N ASP A 226 -5.46 11.90 26.02
CA ASP A 226 -6.00 13.26 25.97
C ASP A 226 -6.49 13.68 24.58
N PHE A 227 -6.51 12.77 23.61
CA PHE A 227 -7.02 13.06 22.28
C PHE A 227 -8.53 13.39 22.31
N PRO A 228 -8.94 14.58 21.82
CA PRO A 228 -10.33 15.06 21.98
C PRO A 228 -11.40 14.19 21.33
N MET A 229 -11.04 13.45 20.27
CA MET A 229 -11.96 12.62 19.50
C MET A 229 -11.75 11.11 19.74
N LYS A 230 -11.16 10.71 20.85
CA LYS A 230 -10.83 9.30 21.13
C LYS A 230 -12.02 8.33 21.11
N ASP A 231 -13.22 8.86 21.43
CA ASP A 231 -14.47 8.10 21.48
C ASP A 231 -15.38 8.40 20.25
N ALA A 232 -14.88 9.16 19.24
CA ALA A 232 -15.63 9.51 18.05
C ALA A 232 -15.72 8.34 17.06
N THR A 233 -16.79 8.32 16.28
CA THR A 233 -16.93 7.35 15.18
C THR A 233 -16.00 7.71 14.01
N PRO A 234 -15.67 6.75 13.14
CA PRO A 234 -14.90 7.02 11.92
C PRO A 234 -15.51 8.12 11.04
N GLU A 235 -16.85 8.16 10.92
CA GLU A 235 -17.56 9.19 10.15
C GLU A 235 -17.43 10.58 10.77
N GLU A 236 -17.46 10.69 12.11
CA GLU A 236 -17.25 11.94 12.83
C GLU A 236 -15.80 12.42 12.64
N MET A 237 -14.82 11.53 12.71
CA MET A 237 -13.41 11.84 12.47
C MET A 237 -13.20 12.33 11.03
N LEU A 238 -13.73 11.64 10.03
CA LEU A 238 -13.65 12.02 8.62
C LEU A 238 -14.32 13.37 8.35
N THR A 239 -15.46 13.63 8.97
CA THR A 239 -16.17 14.93 8.89
C THR A 239 -15.32 16.05 9.50
N CYS A 240 -14.70 15.81 10.64
CA CYS A 240 -13.77 16.75 11.26
C CYS A 240 -12.58 17.04 10.35
N LEU A 241 -11.92 15.98 9.82
CA LEU A 241 -10.79 16.10 8.91
C LEU A 241 -11.15 16.91 7.66
N SER A 242 -12.27 16.57 6.97
CA SER A 242 -12.71 17.29 5.76
C SER A 242 -12.91 18.79 5.97
N SER A 243 -13.29 19.19 7.18
CA SER A 243 -13.42 20.60 7.58
C SER A 243 -12.08 21.23 7.92
N ALA A 244 -11.25 20.53 8.70
CA ALA A 244 -9.98 21.05 9.21
C ALA A 244 -8.95 21.29 8.10
N ILE A 245 -8.91 20.42 7.08
CA ILE A 245 -7.97 20.52 5.96
C ILE A 245 -8.16 21.78 5.11
N THR A 246 -9.34 22.43 5.17
CA THR A 246 -9.60 23.64 4.38
C THR A 246 -8.67 24.81 4.71
N LYS A 247 -7.92 24.71 5.81
CA LYS A 247 -6.84 25.64 6.16
C LYS A 247 -5.70 25.59 5.13
N ASP A 248 -5.28 24.39 4.75
CA ASP A 248 -4.04 24.16 3.98
C ASP A 248 -4.32 23.53 2.60
N PHE A 249 -5.56 23.16 2.32
CA PHE A 249 -6.03 22.54 1.07
C PHE A 249 -7.23 23.31 0.50
N LEU A 250 -7.54 23.08 -0.78
CA LEU A 250 -8.84 23.47 -1.33
C LEU A 250 -9.93 22.57 -0.73
N PRO A 251 -11.19 23.06 -0.70
CA PRO A 251 -12.31 22.22 -0.27
C PRO A 251 -12.37 20.91 -1.09
N PRO A 252 -12.71 19.79 -0.47
CA PRO A 252 -12.88 18.52 -1.18
C PRO A 252 -13.86 18.66 -2.36
N VAL A 253 -13.54 18.03 -3.48
CA VAL A 253 -14.40 17.96 -4.68
C VAL A 253 -15.67 17.16 -4.39
N SER A 254 -15.53 16.09 -3.61
CA SER A 254 -16.64 15.30 -3.09
C SER A 254 -16.43 15.04 -1.60
N THR A 255 -17.51 15.09 -0.83
CA THR A 255 -17.57 14.67 0.56
C THR A 255 -18.46 13.45 0.74
N ASP A 256 -18.92 12.86 -0.36
CA ASP A 256 -19.75 11.67 -0.34
C ASP A 256 -18.84 10.45 -0.15
N PHE A 257 -18.98 9.80 0.99
CA PHE A 257 -18.28 8.55 1.31
C PHE A 257 -19.19 7.68 2.19
N SER A 258 -18.90 6.40 2.19
CA SER A 258 -19.44 5.45 3.17
C SER A 258 -18.31 4.76 3.93
N VAL A 259 -18.56 4.49 5.22
CA VAL A 259 -17.66 3.67 6.02
C VAL A 259 -18.27 2.28 6.14
N ARG A 260 -17.46 1.25 5.89
CA ARG A 260 -17.86 -0.16 5.98
C ARG A 260 -16.87 -0.93 6.84
N SER A 261 -17.35 -1.94 7.53
CA SER A 261 -16.48 -2.89 8.20
C SER A 261 -15.94 -3.91 7.21
N VAL A 262 -14.67 -4.29 7.36
CA VAL A 262 -14.10 -5.46 6.69
C VAL A 262 -14.87 -6.70 7.13
N ASP A 263 -15.22 -7.57 6.20
CA ASP A 263 -15.90 -8.84 6.52
C ASP A 263 -15.07 -9.67 7.49
N SER A 264 -15.75 -10.30 8.44
CA SER A 264 -15.11 -11.03 9.54
C SER A 264 -14.10 -12.09 9.10
N CYS A 265 -14.32 -12.69 7.93
CA CYS A 265 -13.46 -13.72 7.37
C CYS A 265 -12.16 -13.16 6.73
N MET A 266 -12.10 -11.86 6.45
CA MET A 266 -10.92 -11.20 5.88
C MET A 266 -10.12 -10.38 6.91
N GLN A 267 -10.64 -10.20 8.12
CA GLN A 267 -10.06 -9.30 9.12
C GLN A 267 -8.63 -9.68 9.54
N ASP A 268 -8.27 -10.97 9.44
CA ASP A 268 -6.93 -11.44 9.82
C ASP A 268 -5.84 -11.04 8.81
N SER A 269 -6.21 -10.81 7.56
CA SER A 269 -5.29 -10.54 6.46
C SER A 269 -5.37 -9.10 5.93
N MET A 270 -6.34 -8.29 6.38
CA MET A 270 -6.55 -6.94 5.86
C MET A 270 -5.93 -5.87 6.75
N ALA A 271 -5.51 -4.77 6.11
CA ALA A 271 -5.02 -3.58 6.79
C ALA A 271 -6.05 -3.02 7.80
N PRO A 272 -5.62 -2.21 8.78
CA PRO A 272 -6.50 -1.58 9.78
C PRO A 272 -7.62 -0.75 9.18
N ALA A 273 -7.33 -0.01 8.11
CA ALA A 273 -8.31 0.64 7.26
C ALA A 273 -7.76 0.73 5.83
N PHE A 274 -8.63 0.91 4.84
CA PHE A 274 -8.23 1.21 3.47
C PHE A 274 -9.35 1.92 2.71
N TYR A 275 -8.95 2.81 1.83
CA TYR A 275 -9.84 3.43 0.85
C TYR A 275 -9.93 2.55 -0.39
N LEU A 276 -11.13 2.10 -0.74
CA LEU A 276 -11.37 1.44 -2.00
C LEU A 276 -11.50 2.48 -3.11
N THR A 277 -10.51 2.51 -4.00
CA THR A 277 -10.46 3.47 -5.10
C THR A 277 -11.72 3.38 -5.96
N ALA A 278 -12.41 4.51 -6.08
CA ALA A 278 -13.63 4.60 -6.87
C ALA A 278 -13.39 4.21 -8.34
N PRO A 279 -14.39 3.61 -9.02
CA PRO A 279 -14.31 3.33 -10.44
C PRO A 279 -14.04 4.60 -11.25
N ILE A 280 -13.26 4.47 -12.35
CA ILE A 280 -12.88 5.61 -13.20
C ILE A 280 -14.09 6.36 -13.76
N ASP A 281 -15.17 5.66 -14.01
CA ASP A 281 -16.44 6.19 -14.55
C ASP A 281 -17.44 6.62 -13.48
N ASN A 282 -17.15 6.35 -12.19
CA ASN A 282 -18.00 6.75 -11.06
C ASN A 282 -17.19 7.17 -9.83
N ILE A 283 -16.56 8.33 -9.90
CA ILE A 283 -15.70 8.88 -8.82
C ILE A 283 -16.48 9.35 -7.59
N SER A 284 -17.80 9.30 -7.60
CA SER A 284 -18.65 9.67 -6.45
C SER A 284 -18.92 8.50 -5.51
N HIS A 285 -18.56 7.27 -5.86
CA HIS A 285 -18.77 6.10 -5.03
C HIS A 285 -17.52 5.78 -4.20
N ASN A 286 -17.35 6.48 -3.09
CA ASN A 286 -16.18 6.36 -2.23
C ASN A 286 -16.50 5.51 -0.99
N VAL A 287 -15.68 4.48 -0.76
CA VAL A 287 -15.83 3.59 0.40
C VAL A 287 -14.51 3.51 1.16
N ILE A 288 -14.57 3.73 2.47
CA ILE A 288 -13.46 3.48 3.39
C ILE A 288 -13.85 2.27 4.24
N TYR A 289 -13.00 1.25 4.21
CA TYR A 289 -13.16 0.06 5.03
C TYR A 289 -12.37 0.20 6.32
N ILE A 290 -12.98 -0.22 7.42
CA ILE A 290 -12.33 -0.32 8.74
C ILE A 290 -12.28 -1.78 9.15
N ASN A 291 -11.12 -2.23 9.58
CA ASN A 291 -10.93 -3.56 10.12
C ASN A 291 -11.13 -3.55 11.65
N PRO A 292 -12.26 -4.08 12.17
CA PRO A 292 -12.53 -4.05 13.61
C PRO A 292 -11.51 -4.83 14.44
N ARG A 293 -10.78 -5.76 13.81
CA ARG A 293 -9.81 -6.62 14.51
C ARG A 293 -8.44 -5.97 14.67
N SER A 294 -8.18 -4.87 13.98
CA SER A 294 -6.90 -4.17 14.04
C SER A 294 -6.62 -3.48 15.38
N HIS A 295 -7.66 -3.28 16.20
CA HIS A 295 -7.60 -2.50 17.44
C HIS A 295 -7.09 -1.06 17.29
N TYR A 296 -7.13 -0.51 16.06
CA TYR A 296 -6.84 0.90 15.83
C TYR A 296 -8.02 1.74 16.32
N GLU A 297 -7.75 2.52 17.35
CA GLU A 297 -8.74 3.36 18.02
C GLU A 297 -8.19 4.76 18.27
N GLY A 298 -9.07 5.70 18.58
CA GLY A 298 -8.69 7.03 19.01
C GLY A 298 -7.77 7.74 18.02
N PHE A 299 -6.59 8.13 18.49
CA PHE A 299 -5.65 8.92 17.68
C PHE A 299 -5.04 8.13 16.50
N GLU A 300 -4.74 6.85 16.68
CA GLU A 300 -4.22 6.00 15.60
C GLU A 300 -5.24 5.86 14.48
N LEU A 301 -6.51 5.62 14.82
CA LEU A 301 -7.58 5.59 13.84
C LEU A 301 -7.74 6.94 13.13
N PHE A 302 -7.66 8.06 13.87
CA PHE A 302 -7.78 9.40 13.28
C PHE A 302 -6.70 9.67 12.23
N THR A 303 -5.43 9.34 12.51
CA THR A 303 -4.33 9.53 11.56
C THR A 303 -4.43 8.58 10.36
N THR A 304 -4.87 7.33 10.60
CA THR A 304 -5.16 6.38 9.52
C THR A 304 -6.31 6.87 8.63
N LEU A 305 -7.37 7.44 9.22
CA LEU A 305 -8.47 8.04 8.43
C LEU A 305 -8.05 9.30 7.70
N ALA A 306 -7.03 10.02 8.16
CA ALA A 306 -6.43 11.10 7.38
C ALA A 306 -5.65 10.56 6.17
N HIS A 307 -4.97 9.43 6.32
CA HIS A 307 -4.29 8.71 5.24
C HIS A 307 -5.29 8.20 4.20
N GLU A 308 -6.35 7.51 4.62
CA GLU A 308 -7.31 6.89 3.71
C GLU A 308 -8.33 7.88 3.13
N GLY A 309 -8.72 8.88 3.92
CA GLY A 309 -9.80 9.81 3.60
C GLY A 309 -9.34 11.21 3.24
N PHE A 310 -9.34 12.12 4.25
CA PHE A 310 -9.09 13.55 4.08
C PHE A 310 -7.89 14.01 4.91
N PRO A 311 -6.80 14.53 4.24
CA PRO A 311 -6.64 14.79 2.80
C PRO A 311 -5.89 13.69 2.02
N GLY A 312 -5.95 12.44 2.46
CA GLY A 312 -5.24 11.30 1.89
C GLY A 312 -5.83 10.75 0.59
N HIS A 313 -5.92 9.43 0.48
CA HIS A 313 -6.24 8.72 -0.76
C HIS A 313 -7.58 9.13 -1.40
N LEU A 314 -8.66 9.28 -0.62
CA LEU A 314 -9.95 9.71 -1.16
C LEU A 314 -9.85 11.13 -1.74
N TYR A 315 -9.26 12.07 -0.98
CA TYR A 315 -9.07 13.45 -1.44
C TYR A 315 -8.15 13.51 -2.66
N GLN A 316 -7.05 12.77 -2.65
CA GLN A 316 -6.10 12.66 -3.75
C GLN A 316 -6.79 12.19 -5.03
N THR A 317 -7.52 11.06 -4.96
CA THR A 317 -8.17 10.42 -6.11
C THR A 317 -9.24 11.33 -6.70
N THR A 318 -10.13 11.86 -5.87
CA THR A 318 -11.23 12.72 -6.34
C THR A 318 -10.71 14.05 -6.91
N THR A 319 -9.72 14.67 -6.28
CA THR A 319 -9.11 15.92 -6.74
C THR A 319 -8.33 15.74 -8.04
N THR A 320 -7.54 14.67 -8.16
CA THR A 320 -6.79 14.35 -9.39
C THR A 320 -7.75 14.06 -10.55
N SER A 321 -8.80 13.29 -10.31
CA SER A 321 -9.81 12.98 -11.33
C SER A 321 -10.53 14.25 -11.82
N ALA A 322 -10.88 15.16 -10.91
CA ALA A 322 -11.52 16.42 -11.25
C ALA A 322 -10.60 17.43 -11.96
N SER A 323 -9.28 17.25 -11.90
CA SER A 323 -8.30 18.14 -12.54
C SER A 323 -8.21 17.99 -14.07
N GLY A 324 -8.88 16.99 -14.66
CA GLY A 324 -8.87 16.73 -16.09
C GLY A 324 -7.62 16.00 -16.59
N CYS A 325 -6.94 15.26 -15.72
CA CYS A 325 -5.86 14.38 -16.12
C CYS A 325 -6.32 13.38 -17.18
N ALA A 326 -5.42 13.03 -18.11
CA ALA A 326 -5.73 12.04 -19.13
C ALA A 326 -6.13 10.69 -18.49
N PRO A 327 -7.20 10.00 -18.94
CA PRO A 327 -7.69 8.75 -18.31
C PRO A 327 -6.63 7.66 -18.13
N ILE A 328 -5.63 7.60 -19.02
CA ILE A 328 -4.50 6.67 -18.88
C ILE A 328 -3.76 6.83 -17.55
N ARG A 329 -3.76 8.02 -16.95
CA ARG A 329 -3.08 8.31 -15.68
C ARG A 329 -3.71 7.57 -14.50
N SER A 330 -5.01 7.25 -14.59
CA SER A 330 -5.72 6.50 -13.54
C SER A 330 -5.35 5.02 -13.48
N ILE A 331 -4.71 4.49 -14.52
CA ILE A 331 -4.26 3.09 -14.57
C ILE A 331 -2.74 2.94 -14.50
N LEU A 332 -2.01 4.06 -14.46
CA LEU A 332 -0.56 4.05 -14.22
C LEU A 332 -0.30 3.99 -12.72
N ASN A 333 0.49 3.01 -12.32
CA ASN A 333 0.83 2.82 -10.92
C ASN A 333 2.15 3.55 -10.57
N TYR A 334 2.07 4.49 -9.64
CA TYR A 334 3.21 5.20 -9.06
C TYR A 334 3.09 5.17 -7.52
N PRO A 335 3.43 4.04 -6.88
CA PRO A 335 3.15 3.82 -5.46
C PRO A 335 3.75 4.89 -4.56
N GLY A 336 4.99 5.32 -4.83
CA GLY A 336 5.65 6.36 -4.03
C GLY A 336 4.98 7.73 -4.12
N TYR A 337 4.33 8.05 -5.23
CA TYR A 337 3.50 9.24 -5.30
C TYR A 337 2.19 9.06 -4.52
N VAL A 338 1.53 7.92 -4.64
CA VAL A 338 0.22 7.66 -4.03
C VAL A 338 0.36 7.53 -2.53
N GLU A 339 1.20 6.62 -2.06
CA GLU A 339 1.42 6.35 -0.63
C GLU A 339 2.23 7.44 0.05
N GLY A 340 3.21 8.00 -0.67
CA GLY A 340 4.00 9.12 -0.17
C GLY A 340 3.16 10.37 0.07
N TRP A 341 2.17 10.65 -0.80
CA TRP A 341 1.17 11.69 -0.54
C TRP A 341 0.38 11.40 0.73
N ALA A 342 -0.19 10.21 0.83
CA ALA A 342 -1.02 9.84 1.97
C ALA A 342 -0.23 9.88 3.29
N THR A 343 1.03 9.42 3.29
CA THR A 343 1.94 9.52 4.44
C THR A 343 2.29 10.97 4.78
N TYR A 344 2.57 11.81 3.76
CA TYR A 344 2.84 13.23 3.96
C TYR A 344 1.65 13.95 4.62
N VAL A 345 0.44 13.69 4.17
CA VAL A 345 -0.76 14.35 4.73
C VAL A 345 -1.23 13.71 6.03
N GLU A 346 -0.97 12.43 6.24
CA GLU A 346 -1.13 11.79 7.54
C GLU A 346 -0.30 12.53 8.59
N MET A 347 0.98 12.81 8.32
CA MET A 347 1.82 13.61 9.22
C MET A 347 1.31 15.03 9.43
N LEU A 348 0.73 15.68 8.42
CA LEU A 348 0.06 16.97 8.60
C LEU A 348 -1.16 16.88 9.50
N SER A 349 -1.88 15.76 9.51
CA SER A 349 -3.11 15.55 10.28
C SER A 349 -2.90 15.64 11.79
N TYR A 350 -1.70 15.41 12.27
CA TYR A 350 -1.34 15.59 13.68
C TYR A 350 -1.68 17.01 14.16
N SER A 351 -1.48 18.02 13.30
CA SER A 351 -1.84 19.42 13.58
C SER A 351 -3.35 19.70 13.54
N TYR A 352 -4.16 18.79 12.99
CA TYR A 352 -5.63 18.89 12.94
C TYR A 352 -6.32 18.13 14.08
N ALA A 353 -5.56 17.37 14.87
CA ALA A 353 -6.08 16.49 15.90
C ALA A 353 -6.63 17.23 17.14
N GLY A 354 -6.46 18.55 17.23
CA GLY A 354 -6.91 19.33 18.39
C GLY A 354 -6.06 19.09 19.65
N LEU A 355 -4.91 18.45 19.53
CA LEU A 355 -3.90 18.31 20.59
C LEU A 355 -3.11 19.61 20.75
N PRO A 356 -2.47 19.85 21.93
CA PRO A 356 -1.48 20.91 22.08
C PRO A 356 -0.39 20.82 20.99
N GLU A 357 0.07 21.96 20.47
CA GLU A 357 1.00 22.01 19.34
C GLU A 357 2.27 21.18 19.57
N GLU A 358 2.86 21.28 20.78
CA GLU A 358 4.07 20.56 21.16
C GLU A 358 3.83 19.04 21.20
N LYS A 359 2.63 18.63 21.65
CA LYS A 359 2.23 17.23 21.69
C LYS A 359 2.06 16.66 20.29
N ALA A 360 1.33 17.36 19.42
CA ALA A 360 1.12 16.99 18.03
C ALA A 360 2.48 16.88 17.29
N SER A 361 3.36 17.86 17.51
CA SER A 361 4.72 17.88 16.94
C SER A 361 5.58 16.71 17.45
N LEU A 362 5.53 16.41 18.76
CA LEU A 362 6.26 15.27 19.35
C LEU A 362 5.83 13.94 18.70
N LEU A 363 4.53 13.71 18.61
CA LEU A 363 3.97 12.49 18.02
C LEU A 363 4.33 12.36 16.54
N MET A 364 4.22 13.45 15.77
CA MET A 364 4.58 13.49 14.37
C MET A 364 6.07 13.17 14.13
N HIS A 365 6.97 13.81 14.87
CA HIS A 365 8.40 13.55 14.75
C HIS A 365 8.77 12.13 15.18
N ASN A 366 8.09 11.58 16.20
CA ASN A 366 8.28 10.18 16.61
C ASN A 366 7.88 9.21 15.49
N GLN A 367 6.73 9.44 14.83
CA GLN A 367 6.27 8.62 13.73
C GLN A 367 7.23 8.69 12.52
N SER A 368 7.68 9.92 12.16
CA SER A 368 8.67 10.12 11.10
C SER A 368 9.99 9.40 11.40
N ALA A 369 10.49 9.52 12.65
CA ALA A 369 11.69 8.82 13.07
C ALA A 369 11.53 7.29 12.95
N LEU A 370 10.39 6.73 13.38
CA LEU A 370 10.10 5.30 13.27
C LEU A 370 10.09 4.82 11.82
N LEU A 371 9.37 5.50 10.93
CA LEU A 371 9.32 5.15 9.50
C LEU A 371 10.72 5.24 8.85
N SER A 372 11.57 6.17 9.30
CA SER A 372 12.95 6.28 8.84
C SER A 372 13.80 5.05 9.18
N LEU A 373 13.52 4.38 10.31
CA LEU A 373 14.22 3.14 10.70
C LEU A 373 13.87 2.01 9.75
N TYR A 374 12.59 1.83 9.43
CA TYR A 374 12.15 0.81 8.49
C TYR A 374 12.69 1.06 7.08
N ALA A 375 12.67 2.32 6.59
CA ALA A 375 13.25 2.65 5.29
C ALA A 375 14.76 2.41 5.25
N THR A 376 15.50 2.74 6.33
CA THR A 376 16.94 2.46 6.43
C THR A 376 17.21 0.96 6.44
N ALA A 377 16.40 0.18 7.16
CA ALA A 377 16.52 -1.27 7.22
C ALA A 377 16.32 -1.91 5.84
N ASP A 378 15.25 -1.54 5.12
CA ASP A 378 14.94 -2.05 3.78
C ASP A 378 16.10 -1.78 2.81
N LEU A 379 16.54 -0.53 2.69
CA LEU A 379 17.67 -0.14 1.85
C LEU A 379 18.97 -0.89 2.22
N SER A 380 19.20 -1.10 3.51
CA SER A 380 20.44 -1.72 3.98
C SER A 380 20.43 -3.24 3.86
N ILE A 381 19.30 -3.89 4.11
CA ILE A 381 19.18 -5.35 3.94
C ILE A 381 19.32 -5.71 2.47
N HIS A 382 18.62 -5.03 1.57
CA HIS A 382 18.56 -5.42 0.18
C HIS A 382 19.73 -4.91 -0.68
N ALA A 383 20.34 -3.78 -0.32
CA ALA A 383 21.45 -3.22 -1.10
C ALA A 383 22.82 -3.34 -0.44
N LYS A 384 22.89 -3.38 0.90
CA LYS A 384 24.16 -3.43 1.65
C LYS A 384 24.41 -4.77 2.32
N GLY A 385 23.44 -5.70 2.25
CA GLY A 385 23.56 -7.03 2.78
C GLY A 385 23.49 -7.13 4.31
N TRP A 386 22.74 -6.23 4.97
CA TRP A 386 22.51 -6.34 6.38
C TRP A 386 21.85 -7.68 6.74
N THR A 387 22.43 -8.32 7.75
CA THR A 387 21.89 -9.53 8.38
C THR A 387 20.91 -9.15 9.50
N LEU A 388 20.19 -10.15 10.03
CA LEU A 388 19.36 -9.96 11.24
C LEU A 388 20.19 -9.39 12.41
N SER A 389 21.49 -9.74 12.54
CA SER A 389 22.36 -9.18 13.58
C SER A 389 22.61 -7.69 13.37
N ASP A 390 22.87 -7.28 12.13
CA ASP A 390 23.09 -5.86 11.82
C ASP A 390 21.83 -5.02 12.06
N LEU A 391 20.65 -5.55 11.68
CA LEU A 391 19.38 -4.90 11.98
C LEU A 391 19.15 -4.78 13.49
N LYS A 392 19.43 -5.83 14.24
CA LYS A 392 19.28 -5.83 15.69
C LYS A 392 20.16 -4.78 16.36
N ASP A 393 21.43 -4.72 15.96
CA ASP A 393 22.38 -3.73 16.49
C ASP A 393 21.91 -2.31 16.16
N PHE A 394 21.45 -2.07 14.92
CA PHE A 394 20.91 -0.80 14.49
C PHE A 394 19.65 -0.37 15.28
N LEU A 395 18.66 -1.26 15.43
CA LEU A 395 17.41 -0.93 16.14
C LEU A 395 17.61 -0.77 17.65
N SER A 396 18.58 -1.47 18.23
CA SER A 396 18.95 -1.32 19.64
C SER A 396 19.44 0.09 19.98
N ASP A 397 20.13 0.78 19.06
CA ASP A 397 20.54 2.19 19.24
C ASP A 397 19.33 3.14 19.45
N TYR A 398 18.14 2.70 19.05
CA TYR A 398 16.87 3.44 19.18
C TYR A 398 15.94 2.85 20.25
N GLY A 399 16.43 1.89 21.06
CA GLY A 399 15.66 1.28 22.17
C GLY A 399 14.67 0.20 21.72
N ILE A 400 14.82 -0.36 20.52
CA ILE A 400 14.00 -1.46 19.98
C ILE A 400 14.80 -2.77 20.15
N ASP A 401 14.61 -3.44 21.30
CA ASP A 401 15.43 -4.59 21.73
C ASP A 401 14.66 -5.92 21.76
N ASN A 402 13.36 -5.92 21.47
CA ASN A 402 12.56 -7.14 21.45
C ASN A 402 13.00 -8.04 20.30
N LYS A 403 13.55 -9.20 20.61
CA LYS A 403 14.19 -10.10 19.63
C LYS A 403 13.19 -10.70 18.63
N GLU A 404 12.02 -11.04 19.12
CA GLU A 404 10.94 -11.61 18.34
C GLU A 404 10.45 -10.56 17.33
N ALA A 405 10.13 -9.35 17.79
CA ALA A 405 9.70 -8.25 16.93
C ALA A 405 10.77 -7.86 15.88
N VAL A 406 12.06 -7.83 16.27
CA VAL A 406 13.15 -7.53 15.31
C VAL A 406 13.30 -8.63 14.27
N SER A 407 13.11 -9.91 14.66
CA SER A 407 13.11 -11.01 13.68
C SER A 407 11.93 -10.90 12.71
N GLU A 408 10.73 -10.62 13.20
CA GLU A 408 9.55 -10.42 12.36
C GLU A 408 9.71 -9.25 11.39
N ILE A 409 10.29 -8.13 11.84
CA ILE A 409 10.62 -6.99 10.98
C ILE A 409 11.60 -7.40 9.88
N TYR A 410 12.65 -8.16 10.22
CA TYR A 410 13.64 -8.63 9.25
C TYR A 410 13.00 -9.53 8.21
N ASP A 411 12.25 -10.53 8.65
CA ASP A 411 11.59 -11.52 7.78
C ASP A 411 10.57 -10.84 6.87
N TYR A 412 9.82 -9.86 7.39
CA TYR A 412 8.89 -9.07 6.59
C TYR A 412 9.60 -8.24 5.52
N ILE A 413 10.67 -7.52 5.87
CA ILE A 413 11.45 -6.72 4.91
C ILE A 413 12.05 -7.61 3.82
N VAL A 414 12.59 -8.78 4.18
CA VAL A 414 13.12 -9.73 3.21
C VAL A 414 12.05 -10.25 2.25
N ALA A 415 10.83 -10.48 2.76
CA ALA A 415 9.71 -10.96 1.95
C ALA A 415 9.08 -9.88 1.06
N GLU A 416 9.12 -8.62 1.50
CA GLU A 416 8.42 -7.48 0.86
C GLU A 416 9.41 -6.34 0.55
N PRO A 417 10.41 -6.54 -0.34
CA PRO A 417 11.43 -5.54 -0.63
C PRO A 417 10.82 -4.25 -1.20
N ALA A 418 11.33 -3.11 -0.74
CA ALA A 418 10.88 -1.75 -1.05
C ALA A 418 9.46 -1.41 -0.58
N HIS A 419 8.81 -2.25 0.23
CA HIS A 419 7.45 -2.01 0.71
C HIS A 419 7.35 -0.72 1.54
N TYR A 420 8.22 -0.55 2.53
CA TYR A 420 8.23 0.65 3.39
C TYR A 420 8.68 1.90 2.65
N LEU A 421 9.43 1.75 1.56
CA LEU A 421 10.02 2.89 0.85
C LEU A 421 8.97 3.74 0.13
N LYS A 422 7.93 3.14 -0.44
CA LYS A 422 6.86 3.88 -1.13
C LYS A 422 6.18 4.90 -0.20
N TYR A 423 6.04 4.56 1.09
CA TYR A 423 5.48 5.44 2.11
C TYR A 423 6.47 6.55 2.48
N TYR A 424 7.61 6.16 3.04
CA TYR A 424 8.50 7.13 3.68
C TYR A 424 9.35 7.92 2.68
N ILE A 425 9.97 7.26 1.68
CA ILE A 425 10.72 7.96 0.63
C ILE A 425 9.76 8.85 -0.16
N GLY A 426 8.57 8.35 -0.53
CA GLY A 426 7.55 9.17 -1.18
C GLY A 426 7.17 10.41 -0.35
N CYS A 427 6.99 10.27 0.96
CA CYS A 427 6.76 11.40 1.87
C CYS A 427 7.93 12.40 1.85
N LEU A 428 9.18 11.94 1.94
CA LEU A 428 10.36 12.79 1.89
C LEU A 428 10.50 13.54 0.55
N GLU A 429 10.14 12.91 -0.55
CA GLU A 429 10.11 13.57 -1.87
C GLU A 429 9.05 14.69 -1.91
N PHE A 430 7.86 14.50 -1.32
CA PHE A 430 6.87 15.57 -1.19
C PHE A 430 7.38 16.72 -0.32
N LEU A 431 8.07 16.44 0.78
CA LEU A 431 8.70 17.46 1.61
C LEU A 431 9.76 18.25 0.83
N GLN A 432 10.61 17.57 0.06
CA GLN A 432 11.59 18.22 -0.81
C GLN A 432 10.94 19.06 -1.92
N LEU A 433 9.85 18.56 -2.54
CA LEU A 433 9.08 19.34 -3.51
C LEU A 433 8.48 20.60 -2.88
N LYS A 434 7.98 20.49 -1.65
CA LYS A 434 7.42 21.62 -0.90
C LYS A 434 8.49 22.68 -0.60
N ASP A 435 9.65 22.26 -0.15
CA ASP A 435 10.77 23.18 0.12
C ASP A 435 11.29 23.81 -1.17
N TYR A 436 11.43 23.02 -2.22
CA TYR A 436 11.76 23.55 -3.55
C TYR A 436 10.75 24.60 -4.04
N ALA A 437 9.45 24.38 -3.82
CA ALA A 437 8.41 25.33 -4.19
C ALA A 437 8.50 26.63 -3.37
N LYS A 438 8.71 26.53 -2.05
CA LYS A 438 8.91 27.70 -1.17
C LYS A 438 10.12 28.54 -1.63
N GLU A 439 11.25 27.90 -1.87
CA GLU A 439 12.48 28.59 -2.29
C GLU A 439 12.35 29.22 -3.68
N THR A 440 11.68 28.51 -4.62
CA THR A 440 11.62 28.96 -6.02
C THR A 440 10.57 30.04 -6.23
N PHE A 441 9.43 29.96 -5.56
CA PHE A 441 8.27 30.83 -5.80
C PHE A 441 8.09 31.93 -4.74
N GLY A 442 8.81 31.85 -3.61
CA GLY A 442 8.85 32.91 -2.60
C GLY A 442 7.48 33.40 -2.17
N ASP A 443 7.20 34.69 -2.34
CA ASP A 443 5.93 35.33 -1.97
C ASP A 443 4.69 34.79 -2.74
N SER A 444 4.90 34.11 -3.86
CA SER A 444 3.84 33.48 -4.65
C SER A 444 3.50 32.06 -4.15
N TYR A 445 4.24 31.53 -3.18
CA TYR A 445 3.97 30.23 -2.58
C TYR A 445 2.82 30.29 -1.58
N SER A 446 1.97 29.28 -1.61
CA SER A 446 1.09 28.92 -0.49
C SER A 446 0.89 27.41 -0.46
N ASP A 447 0.62 26.84 0.72
CA ASP A 447 0.35 25.41 0.87
C ASP A 447 -0.82 24.95 -0.01
N LYS A 448 -1.90 25.73 -0.07
CA LYS A 448 -3.06 25.45 -0.94
C LYS A 448 -2.69 25.34 -2.41
N GLN A 449 -1.87 26.27 -2.92
CA GLN A 449 -1.45 26.25 -4.31
C GLN A 449 -0.49 25.09 -4.59
N PHE A 450 0.40 24.79 -3.65
CA PHE A 450 1.31 23.65 -3.76
C PHE A 450 0.53 22.35 -3.85
N HIS A 451 -0.37 22.09 -2.91
CA HIS A 451 -1.18 20.88 -2.89
C HIS A 451 -2.06 20.74 -4.14
N GLN A 452 -2.70 21.84 -4.55
CA GLN A 452 -3.48 21.85 -5.78
C GLN A 452 -2.64 21.57 -7.02
N ALA A 453 -1.47 22.16 -7.12
CA ALA A 453 -0.55 21.97 -8.25
C ALA A 453 -0.10 20.50 -8.35
N VAL A 454 0.34 19.94 -7.25
CA VAL A 454 0.80 18.54 -7.20
C VAL A 454 -0.33 17.59 -7.62
N LEU A 455 -1.53 17.72 -7.02
CA LEU A 455 -2.66 16.85 -7.33
C LEU A 455 -3.20 17.05 -8.76
N SER A 456 -3.09 18.25 -9.32
CA SER A 456 -3.45 18.51 -10.72
C SER A 456 -2.48 17.88 -11.72
N ILE A 457 -1.20 17.73 -11.34
CA ILE A 457 -0.22 16.97 -12.11
C ILE A 457 -0.55 15.48 -12.06
N GLY A 458 -0.95 14.98 -10.90
CA GLY A 458 -1.32 13.60 -10.65
C GLY A 458 -0.12 12.65 -10.57
N PRO A 459 -0.36 11.33 -10.34
CA PRO A 459 0.68 10.34 -10.11
C PRO A 459 1.73 10.29 -11.22
N ALA A 460 3.01 10.48 -10.86
CA ALA A 460 4.17 10.42 -11.74
C ALA A 460 5.46 10.28 -10.91
N PRO A 461 6.61 9.91 -11.52
CA PRO A 461 7.92 10.06 -10.88
C PRO A 461 8.19 11.49 -10.43
N PHE A 462 8.93 11.66 -9.33
CA PHE A 462 9.07 12.96 -8.68
C PHE A 462 9.83 14.00 -9.50
N ASP A 463 10.77 13.61 -10.33
CA ASP A 463 11.45 14.50 -11.29
C ASP A 463 10.47 15.09 -12.32
N ILE A 464 9.50 14.30 -12.75
CA ILE A 464 8.40 14.73 -13.65
C ILE A 464 7.47 15.69 -12.90
N VAL A 465 7.05 15.33 -11.67
CA VAL A 465 6.20 16.20 -10.84
C VAL A 465 6.90 17.57 -10.65
N LYS A 466 8.18 17.57 -10.30
CA LYS A 466 8.99 18.80 -10.11
C LYS A 466 9.06 19.66 -11.38
N LYS A 467 9.20 19.03 -12.55
CA LYS A 467 9.20 19.73 -13.84
C LYS A 467 7.87 20.43 -14.09
N TYR A 468 6.76 19.73 -13.94
CA TYR A 468 5.42 20.29 -14.21
C TYR A 468 4.96 21.26 -13.11
N LEU A 469 5.44 21.13 -11.88
CA LEU A 469 5.21 22.10 -10.81
C LEU A 469 5.70 23.51 -11.20
N ARG A 470 6.88 23.62 -11.83
CA ARG A 470 7.37 24.89 -12.39
C ARG A 470 6.44 25.48 -13.44
N ASP A 471 5.95 24.63 -14.33
CA ASP A 471 5.09 25.09 -15.43
C ASP A 471 3.71 25.52 -14.90
N TYR A 472 3.19 24.85 -13.90
CA TYR A 472 1.96 25.24 -13.21
C TYR A 472 2.06 26.63 -12.60
N TYR A 473 3.09 26.90 -11.81
CA TYR A 473 3.27 28.21 -11.20
C TYR A 473 3.51 29.33 -12.23
N ARG A 474 4.20 29.06 -13.34
CA ARG A 474 4.41 30.05 -14.42
C ARG A 474 3.13 30.43 -15.17
N GLN A 475 2.11 29.53 -15.18
CA GLN A 475 0.83 29.79 -15.84
C GLN A 475 -0.17 30.48 -14.90
N THR A 476 0.04 30.36 -13.59
CA THR A 476 -0.90 30.84 -12.57
C THR A 476 -0.49 32.19 -11.99
N ILE A 477 0.78 32.58 -12.14
CA ILE A 477 1.35 33.89 -11.77
C ILE A 477 1.42 34.77 -13.01
#